data_c92e482908850fdef8d4d145612e2d52
#
_entry.id   c92e482908850fdef8d4d145612e2d52
#
_cell.length_a   1.000
_cell.length_b   1.000
_cell.length_c   1.000
_cell.angle_alpha   90.00
_cell.angle_beta   90.00
_cell.angle_gamma   90.00
#
_symmetry.space_group_name_H-M   'P 1'
#
loop_
_entity.id
_entity.type
_entity.pdbx_description
1 polymer ?
#
loop_
_entity_poly.entity_id
_entity_poly.type
_entity_poly.pdbx_seq_one_letter_code
_entity_poly.pdbx_strand_id
1 'polypeptide(L)'
;LLQDRIYKIKEGVYTEFVRIFTQLAYIKLIELKKNLSVFNFNDLIKTVENIYLDSDLSNDNTLSHIQNRIKCVLVDEFQDTDRTQWNLIEKFFNTKNHFLLCVGDPKQAIYKFRGGEIGTYLDARSNAKEIFNLTDNYRSSNKLLDVINKLYKNGLKKSKLNYSELTSRINKSINPKFKFKNVFEIVEFSKKEIDIDDLVTSYIIKFILNNKEIDIDKIAILTSDNF
;
A
#
# COMPACT_ATOMS: atom_id res chain seq x y z
N LEU A 1 -33.86 26.20 15.43
CA LEU A 1 -33.83 25.52 16.76
C LEU A 1 -34.64 24.22 16.80
N LEU A 2 -35.98 24.23 16.42
CA LEU A 2 -36.78 23.00 16.43
C LEU A 2 -36.44 22.07 15.24
N GLN A 3 -36.30 22.63 14.06
CA GLN A 3 -35.91 21.91 12.84
C GLN A 3 -34.54 21.24 12.98
N ASP A 4 -33.55 21.91 13.59
CA ASP A 4 -32.23 21.37 13.83
C ASP A 4 -32.26 20.19 14.83
N ARG A 5 -33.13 20.26 15.83
CA ARG A 5 -33.35 19.15 16.77
C ARG A 5 -34.00 17.96 16.09
N ILE A 6 -35.02 18.18 15.26
CA ILE A 6 -35.69 17.13 14.50
C ILE A 6 -34.71 16.49 13.52
N TYR A 7 -33.87 17.26 12.83
CA TYR A 7 -32.85 16.76 11.93
C TYR A 7 -31.84 15.85 12.65
N LYS A 8 -31.30 16.31 13.78
CA LYS A 8 -30.36 15.51 14.59
C LYS A 8 -30.97 14.20 15.11
N ILE A 9 -32.25 14.22 15.49
CA ILE A 9 -32.95 12.99 15.92
C ILE A 9 -33.12 12.04 14.74
N LYS A 10 -33.49 12.52 13.56
CA LYS A 10 -33.61 11.69 12.35
C LYS A 10 -32.28 11.08 11.95
N GLU A 11 -31.21 11.86 11.95
CA GLU A 11 -29.86 11.34 11.68
C GLU A 11 -29.42 10.30 12.70
N GLY A 12 -29.68 10.54 13.99
CA GLY A 12 -29.36 9.60 15.05
C GLY A 12 -30.11 8.27 14.88
N VAL A 13 -31.42 8.32 14.60
CA VAL A 13 -32.24 7.13 14.36
C VAL A 13 -31.77 6.38 13.11
N TYR A 14 -31.48 7.09 12.02
CA TYR A 14 -30.97 6.49 10.78
C TYR A 14 -29.62 5.81 11.01
N THR A 15 -28.71 6.49 11.69
CA THR A 15 -27.38 5.95 11.99
C THR A 15 -27.48 4.67 12.83
N GLU A 16 -28.34 4.68 13.86
CA GLU A 16 -28.54 3.51 14.71
C GLU A 16 -29.23 2.36 13.97
N PHE A 17 -30.20 2.67 13.11
CA PHE A 17 -30.81 1.66 12.23
C PHE A 17 -29.78 1.02 11.31
N VAL A 18 -28.95 1.81 10.63
CA VAL A 18 -27.88 1.30 9.75
C VAL A 18 -26.90 0.45 10.54
N ARG A 19 -26.53 0.86 11.75
CA ARG A 19 -25.63 0.10 12.63
C ARG A 19 -26.21 -1.27 12.98
N ILE A 20 -27.44 -1.32 13.45
CA ILE A 20 -28.12 -2.57 13.83
C ILE A 20 -28.30 -3.46 12.62
N PHE A 21 -28.79 -2.89 11.50
CA PHE A 21 -28.98 -3.65 10.26
C PHE A 21 -27.67 -4.26 9.75
N THR A 22 -26.60 -3.49 9.76
CA THR A 22 -25.28 -3.96 9.32
C THR A 22 -24.78 -5.09 10.21
N GLN A 23 -24.97 -5.00 11.52
CA GLN A 23 -24.59 -6.08 12.45
C GLN A 23 -25.39 -7.36 12.20
N LEU A 24 -26.70 -7.27 12.04
CA LEU A 24 -27.56 -8.41 11.76
C LEU A 24 -27.24 -9.06 10.40
N ALA A 25 -27.04 -8.23 9.38
CA ALA A 25 -26.64 -8.67 8.05
C ALA A 25 -25.29 -9.40 8.08
N TYR A 26 -24.33 -8.87 8.83
CA TYR A 26 -23.01 -9.48 8.99
C TYR A 26 -23.09 -10.85 9.69
N ILE A 27 -23.86 -10.96 10.79
CA ILE A 27 -24.08 -12.25 11.48
C ILE A 27 -24.69 -13.26 10.52
N LYS A 28 -25.73 -12.84 9.76
CA LYS A 28 -26.39 -13.72 8.79
C LYS A 28 -25.47 -14.13 7.65
N LEU A 29 -24.63 -13.22 7.17
CA LEU A 29 -23.63 -13.52 6.15
C LEU A 29 -22.62 -14.58 6.62
N ILE A 30 -22.12 -14.47 7.85
CA ILE A 30 -21.22 -15.47 8.44
C ILE A 30 -21.89 -16.85 8.52
N GLU A 31 -23.14 -16.89 8.97
CA GLU A 31 -23.92 -18.13 9.04
C GLU A 31 -24.08 -18.77 7.65
N LEU A 32 -24.47 -17.97 6.66
CA LEU A 32 -24.62 -18.43 5.29
C LEU A 32 -23.31 -18.94 4.69
N LYS A 33 -22.22 -18.20 4.87
CA LYS A 33 -20.88 -18.63 4.42
C LYS A 33 -20.48 -19.97 5.02
N LYS A 34 -20.72 -20.13 6.32
CA LYS A 34 -20.45 -21.40 7.03
C LYS A 34 -21.27 -22.55 6.47
N ASN A 35 -22.58 -22.34 6.28
CA ASN A 35 -23.50 -23.36 5.77
C ASN A 35 -23.19 -23.77 4.33
N LEU A 36 -22.73 -22.82 3.51
CA LEU A 36 -22.37 -23.05 2.11
C LEU A 36 -20.91 -23.45 1.92
N SER A 37 -20.10 -23.46 3.00
CA SER A 37 -18.65 -23.70 2.94
C SER A 37 -17.93 -22.77 1.95
N VAL A 38 -18.37 -21.50 1.86
CA VAL A 38 -17.80 -20.48 1.00
C VAL A 38 -16.99 -19.48 1.81
N PHE A 39 -15.71 -19.32 1.48
CA PHE A 39 -14.79 -18.41 2.17
C PHE A 39 -14.05 -17.54 1.16
N ASN A 40 -13.85 -16.26 1.49
CA ASN A 40 -12.92 -15.40 0.79
C ASN A 40 -11.56 -15.35 1.54
N PHE A 41 -10.56 -14.72 0.94
CA PHE A 41 -9.23 -14.61 1.56
C PHE A 41 -9.25 -13.95 2.94
N ASN A 42 -10.08 -12.92 3.14
CA ASN A 42 -10.20 -12.25 4.43
C ASN A 42 -10.84 -13.16 5.48
N ASP A 43 -11.78 -14.02 5.08
CA ASP A 43 -12.38 -14.99 6.01
C ASP A 43 -11.34 -16.01 6.48
N LEU A 44 -10.43 -16.44 5.62
CA LEU A 44 -9.34 -17.35 5.97
C LEU A 44 -8.40 -16.71 6.98
N ILE A 45 -7.95 -15.48 6.72
CA ILE A 45 -7.06 -14.73 7.62
C ILE A 45 -7.73 -14.53 8.98
N LYS A 46 -9.00 -14.09 9.00
CA LYS A 46 -9.77 -13.93 10.24
C LYS A 46 -9.97 -15.24 11.00
N THR A 47 -10.16 -16.35 10.29
CA THR A 47 -10.26 -17.66 10.95
C THR A 47 -8.96 -18.02 11.66
N VAL A 48 -7.82 -17.79 11.01
CA VAL A 48 -6.51 -18.00 11.63
C VAL A 48 -6.30 -17.03 12.81
N GLU A 49 -6.70 -15.78 12.65
CA GLU A 49 -6.64 -14.76 13.71
C GLU A 49 -7.43 -15.23 14.95
N ASN A 50 -8.69 -15.60 14.79
CA ASN A 50 -9.54 -16.06 15.89
C ASN A 50 -8.98 -17.31 16.59
N ILE A 51 -8.42 -18.23 15.82
CA ILE A 51 -7.83 -19.45 16.40
C ILE A 51 -6.57 -19.13 17.21
N TYR A 52 -5.70 -18.28 16.70
CA TYR A 52 -4.36 -18.13 17.28
C TYR A 52 -4.15 -16.84 18.09
N LEU A 53 -4.96 -15.80 17.91
CA LEU A 53 -4.85 -14.56 18.69
C LEU A 53 -5.81 -14.54 19.90
N ASP A 54 -7.03 -15.03 19.73
CA ASP A 54 -8.09 -14.96 20.76
C ASP A 54 -8.13 -16.16 21.72
N SER A 55 -7.50 -17.25 21.36
CA SER A 55 -7.46 -18.44 22.21
C SER A 55 -6.11 -18.59 22.92
N ASP A 56 -6.15 -18.99 24.20
CA ASP A 56 -4.97 -19.41 24.99
C ASP A 56 -4.39 -20.75 24.48
N LEU A 57 -4.26 -20.88 23.16
CA LEU A 57 -3.69 -22.08 22.53
C LEU A 57 -2.17 -22.14 22.67
N SER A 58 -1.66 -21.78 23.86
CA SER A 58 -0.25 -21.94 24.19
C SER A 58 0.24 -23.41 24.11
N ASN A 59 -0.68 -24.34 24.00
CA ASN A 59 -0.42 -25.78 23.85
C ASN A 59 -0.74 -26.33 22.45
N ASP A 60 -0.95 -25.48 21.43
CA ASP A 60 -1.24 -25.99 20.10
C ASP A 60 0.03 -26.53 19.42
N ASN A 61 0.04 -27.85 19.26
CA ASN A 61 1.10 -28.55 18.53
C ASN A 61 1.28 -28.04 17.10
N THR A 62 0.22 -27.48 16.49
CA THR A 62 0.26 -26.96 15.11
C THR A 62 1.11 -25.70 15.01
N LEU A 63 0.94 -24.75 15.95
CA LEU A 63 1.73 -23.53 15.99
C LEU A 63 3.22 -23.85 16.20
N SER A 64 3.52 -24.68 17.18
CA SER A 64 4.90 -25.10 17.47
C SER A 64 5.51 -25.87 16.29
N HIS A 65 4.72 -26.67 15.57
CA HIS A 65 5.17 -27.36 14.37
C HIS A 65 5.55 -26.37 13.24
N ILE A 66 4.72 -25.36 12.99
CA ILE A 66 5.01 -24.30 12.00
C ILE A 66 6.27 -23.53 12.40
N GLN A 67 6.37 -23.10 13.65
CA GLN A 67 7.51 -22.36 14.18
C GLN A 67 8.83 -23.17 14.12
N ASN A 68 8.75 -24.47 14.30
CA ASN A 68 9.92 -25.34 14.22
C ASN A 68 10.43 -25.52 12.77
N ARG A 69 9.54 -25.48 11.79
CA ARG A 69 9.88 -25.65 10.37
C ARG A 69 10.38 -24.37 9.71
N ILE A 70 9.84 -23.21 10.11
CA ILE A 70 10.17 -21.91 9.53
C ILE A 70 11.11 -21.20 10.49
N LYS A 71 12.33 -20.92 10.07
CA LYS A 71 13.33 -20.22 10.90
C LYS A 71 13.61 -18.80 10.42
N CYS A 72 13.25 -18.51 9.17
CA CYS A 72 13.44 -17.21 8.55
C CYS A 72 12.16 -16.80 7.83
N VAL A 73 11.69 -15.59 8.10
CA VAL A 73 10.52 -14.99 7.45
C VAL A 73 10.93 -13.67 6.84
N LEU A 74 10.66 -13.52 5.54
CA LEU A 74 10.89 -12.30 4.78
C LEU A 74 9.53 -11.78 4.32
N VAL A 75 9.22 -10.55 4.69
CA VAL A 75 7.98 -9.87 4.26
C VAL A 75 8.38 -8.75 3.33
N ASP A 76 8.05 -8.89 2.05
CA ASP A 76 8.27 -7.86 1.04
C ASP A 76 7.02 -6.97 0.91
N GLU A 77 7.19 -5.75 0.39
CA GLU A 77 6.13 -4.73 0.25
C GLU A 77 5.33 -4.54 1.57
N PHE A 78 6.05 -4.51 2.68
CA PHE A 78 5.45 -4.51 4.02
C PHE A 78 4.48 -3.35 4.27
N GLN A 79 4.59 -2.22 3.54
CA GLN A 79 3.66 -1.10 3.63
C GLN A 79 2.23 -1.45 3.22
N ASP A 80 2.03 -2.57 2.50
CA ASP A 80 0.72 -3.05 2.05
C ASP A 80 0.12 -4.12 2.98
N THR A 81 0.85 -4.49 4.04
CA THR A 81 0.42 -5.46 5.05
C THR A 81 -0.65 -4.82 5.94
N ASP A 82 -1.79 -5.50 6.10
CA ASP A 82 -2.83 -5.07 7.03
C ASP A 82 -2.51 -5.44 8.49
N ARG A 83 -3.27 -4.88 9.43
CA ARG A 83 -3.05 -5.10 10.87
C ARG A 83 -3.19 -6.56 11.28
N THR A 84 -4.17 -7.27 10.76
CA THR A 84 -4.42 -8.68 11.08
C THR A 84 -3.27 -9.56 10.60
N GLN A 85 -2.82 -9.35 9.38
CA GLN A 85 -1.66 -10.06 8.82
C GLN A 85 -0.40 -9.82 9.68
N TRP A 86 -0.15 -8.56 10.05
CA TRP A 86 0.99 -8.23 10.89
C TRP A 86 0.90 -8.90 12.27
N ASN A 87 -0.24 -8.82 12.93
CA ASN A 87 -0.44 -9.44 14.24
C ASN A 87 -0.13 -10.95 14.22
N LEU A 88 -0.54 -11.64 13.16
CA LEU A 88 -0.23 -13.06 12.98
C LEU A 88 1.27 -13.29 12.77
N ILE A 89 1.90 -12.54 11.86
CA ILE A 89 3.34 -12.65 11.57
C ILE A 89 4.14 -12.36 12.85
N GLU A 90 3.80 -11.31 13.58
CA GLU A 90 4.46 -10.91 14.80
C GLU A 90 4.33 -11.98 15.88
N LYS A 91 3.13 -12.49 16.13
CA LYS A 91 2.89 -13.54 17.11
C LYS A 91 3.64 -14.82 16.79
N PHE A 92 3.68 -15.19 15.51
CA PHE A 92 4.28 -16.46 15.11
C PHE A 92 5.79 -16.40 15.01
N PHE A 93 6.36 -15.29 14.54
CA PHE A 93 7.75 -15.24 14.12
C PHE A 93 8.60 -14.13 14.74
N ASN A 94 8.01 -13.19 15.53
CA ASN A 94 8.80 -12.20 16.27
C ASN A 94 9.28 -12.81 17.60
N THR A 95 10.06 -13.87 17.52
CA THR A 95 10.58 -14.59 18.65
C THR A 95 12.11 -14.68 18.61
N LYS A 96 12.73 -15.11 19.70
CA LYS A 96 14.20 -15.26 19.77
C LYS A 96 14.75 -16.35 18.82
N ASN A 97 13.88 -17.26 18.38
CA ASN A 97 14.28 -18.42 17.55
C ASN A 97 14.08 -18.18 16.05
N HIS A 98 13.58 -17.00 15.64
CA HIS A 98 13.27 -16.70 14.27
C HIS A 98 14.00 -15.43 13.81
N PHE A 99 14.38 -15.43 12.55
CA PHE A 99 14.80 -14.24 11.84
C PHE A 99 13.59 -13.68 11.07
N LEU A 100 13.16 -12.48 11.43
CA LEU A 100 12.07 -11.77 10.77
C LEU A 100 12.61 -10.50 10.13
N LEU A 101 12.49 -10.38 8.82
CA LEU A 101 12.87 -9.20 8.04
C LEU A 101 11.66 -8.68 7.27
N CYS A 102 11.31 -7.43 7.50
CA CYS A 102 10.28 -6.71 6.75
C CYS A 102 10.94 -5.68 5.85
N VAL A 103 10.63 -5.73 4.57
CA VAL A 103 11.12 -4.79 3.56
C VAL A 103 9.94 -4.02 2.99
N GLY A 104 10.03 -2.70 2.94
CA GLY A 104 8.95 -1.86 2.43
C GLY A 104 9.30 -0.39 2.40
N ASP A 105 8.51 0.36 1.65
CA ASP A 105 8.63 1.81 1.57
C ASP A 105 7.28 2.47 1.90
N PRO A 106 7.14 3.10 3.08
CA PRO A 106 5.87 3.70 3.51
C PRO A 106 5.37 4.81 2.59
N LYS A 107 6.24 5.35 1.71
CA LYS A 107 5.84 6.34 0.70
C LYS A 107 5.09 5.71 -0.48
N GLN A 108 5.18 4.38 -0.63
CA GLN A 108 4.51 3.61 -1.67
C GLN A 108 3.20 2.94 -1.19
N ALA A 109 2.75 3.25 0.03
CA ALA A 109 1.50 2.74 0.58
C ALA A 109 0.28 3.34 -0.15
N ILE A 110 -0.18 2.70 -1.21
CA ILE A 110 -1.32 3.14 -2.04
C ILE A 110 -2.56 2.25 -1.87
N TYR A 111 -2.46 1.13 -1.14
CA TYR A 111 -3.52 0.14 -0.99
C TYR A 111 -4.32 0.27 0.32
N LYS A 112 -4.52 1.50 0.80
CA LYS A 112 -5.34 1.76 2.00
C LYS A 112 -6.76 1.17 1.89
N PHE A 113 -7.35 1.19 0.69
CA PHE A 113 -8.68 0.62 0.43
C PHE A 113 -8.73 -0.92 0.53
N ARG A 114 -7.57 -1.59 0.56
CA ARG A 114 -7.44 -3.05 0.78
C ARG A 114 -7.03 -3.41 2.20
N GLY A 115 -7.03 -2.44 3.13
CA GLY A 115 -6.64 -2.67 4.53
C GLY A 115 -5.18 -2.37 4.83
N GLY A 116 -4.35 -2.04 3.84
CA GLY A 116 -2.99 -1.57 4.05
C GLY A 116 -2.99 -0.29 4.90
N GLU A 117 -2.45 -0.36 6.09
CA GLU A 117 -2.40 0.77 7.02
C GLU A 117 -0.96 1.20 7.27
N ILE A 118 -0.67 2.45 6.90
CA ILE A 118 0.63 3.04 7.22
C ILE A 118 0.94 3.02 8.73
N GLY A 119 -0.11 3.01 9.57
CA GLY A 119 -0.01 2.83 11.01
C GLY A 119 0.66 1.51 11.38
N THR A 120 0.27 0.41 10.75
CA THR A 120 0.88 -0.92 10.95
C THR A 120 2.37 -0.89 10.65
N TYR A 121 2.76 -0.27 9.53
CA TYR A 121 4.17 -0.11 9.18
C TYR A 121 4.95 0.70 10.22
N LEU A 122 4.41 1.84 10.65
CA LEU A 122 5.07 2.72 11.62
C LEU A 122 5.20 2.06 12.99
N ASP A 123 4.19 1.32 13.44
CA ASP A 123 4.21 0.58 14.69
C ASP A 123 5.27 -0.55 14.65
N ALA A 124 5.26 -1.34 13.60
CA ALA A 124 6.27 -2.39 13.41
C ALA A 124 7.69 -1.82 13.35
N ARG A 125 7.87 -0.70 12.65
CA ARG A 125 9.15 0.00 12.59
C ARG A 125 9.61 0.51 13.95
N SER A 126 8.70 1.05 14.77
CA SER A 126 9.04 1.57 16.11
C SER A 126 9.48 0.46 17.08
N ASN A 127 9.02 -0.76 16.86
CA ASN A 127 9.33 -1.95 17.67
C ASN A 127 10.46 -2.81 17.07
N ALA A 128 10.99 -2.42 15.90
CA ALA A 128 12.07 -3.15 15.26
C ALA A 128 13.37 -3.05 16.05
N LYS A 129 14.10 -4.15 16.17
CA LYS A 129 15.40 -4.19 16.84
C LYS A 129 16.48 -3.42 16.07
N GLU A 130 16.42 -3.55 14.74
CA GLU A 130 17.35 -2.91 13.82
C GLU A 130 16.60 -2.35 12.63
N ILE A 131 17.03 -1.20 12.15
CA ILE A 131 16.42 -0.52 11.00
C ILE A 131 17.53 -0.15 10.03
N PHE A 132 17.37 -0.64 8.80
CA PHE A 132 18.25 -0.33 7.69
C PHE A 132 17.51 0.52 6.66
N ASN A 133 18.21 1.52 6.12
CA ASN A 133 17.68 2.33 5.03
C ASN A 133 18.47 2.03 3.75
N LEU A 134 17.76 1.65 2.69
CA LEU A 134 18.34 1.44 1.37
C LEU A 134 18.30 2.77 0.61
N THR A 135 19.46 3.41 0.49
CA THR A 135 19.59 4.71 -0.20
C THR A 135 20.21 4.58 -1.58
N ASP A 136 20.83 3.45 -1.88
CA ASP A 136 21.41 3.17 -3.18
C ASP A 136 20.35 2.71 -4.18
N ASN A 137 20.20 3.45 -5.28
CA ASN A 137 19.22 3.15 -6.32
C ASN A 137 19.93 2.67 -7.59
N TYR A 138 19.59 1.46 -8.03
CA TYR A 138 20.13 0.81 -9.22
C TYR A 138 19.18 0.84 -10.42
N ARG A 139 18.05 1.55 -10.31
CA ARG A 139 16.99 1.63 -11.33
C ARG A 139 17.01 2.94 -12.10
N SER A 140 17.18 4.05 -11.40
CA SER A 140 16.92 5.39 -11.95
C SER A 140 18.20 6.20 -12.15
N SER A 141 18.20 7.05 -13.17
CA SER A 141 19.31 7.95 -13.42
C SER A 141 19.47 9.02 -12.34
N ASN A 142 20.69 9.56 -12.17
CA ASN A 142 20.94 10.66 -11.24
C ASN A 142 20.00 11.85 -11.46
N LYS A 143 19.81 12.26 -12.70
CA LYS A 143 18.93 13.40 -13.05
C LYS A 143 17.49 13.19 -12.57
N LEU A 144 16.95 11.98 -12.70
CA LEU A 144 15.61 11.65 -12.21
C LEU A 144 15.56 11.63 -10.69
N LEU A 145 16.57 11.03 -10.04
CA LEU A 145 16.64 11.01 -8.58
C LEU A 145 16.78 12.40 -7.97
N ASP A 146 17.49 13.33 -8.62
CA ASP A 146 17.58 14.71 -8.16
C ASP A 146 16.20 15.38 -8.11
N VAL A 147 15.35 15.12 -9.10
CA VAL A 147 13.97 15.62 -9.12
C VAL A 147 13.14 14.96 -8.02
N ILE A 148 13.20 13.63 -7.90
CA ILE A 148 12.46 12.85 -6.91
C ILE A 148 12.88 13.30 -5.49
N ASN A 149 14.18 13.42 -5.23
CA ASN A 149 14.70 13.88 -3.94
C ASN A 149 14.15 15.26 -3.57
N LYS A 150 14.13 16.22 -4.52
CA LYS A 150 13.57 17.55 -4.28
C LYS A 150 12.07 17.53 -3.98
N LEU A 151 11.30 16.74 -4.73
CA LEU A 151 9.86 16.62 -4.54
C LEU A 151 9.53 16.03 -3.17
N TYR A 152 10.11 14.90 -2.82
CA TYR A 152 9.81 14.21 -1.55
C TYR A 152 10.37 14.95 -0.33
N LYS A 153 11.57 15.50 -0.41
CA LYS A 153 12.14 16.29 0.68
C LYS A 153 11.27 17.48 1.06
N ASN A 154 10.66 18.13 0.08
CA ASN A 154 9.77 19.25 0.30
C ASN A 154 8.33 18.83 0.65
N GLY A 155 7.80 17.81 -0.03
CA GLY A 155 6.43 17.34 0.15
C GLY A 155 6.19 16.64 1.49
N LEU A 156 7.20 15.96 2.04
CA LEU A 156 7.07 15.17 3.28
C LEU A 156 7.50 15.90 4.55
N LYS A 157 7.86 17.17 4.49
CA LYS A 157 8.32 17.96 5.66
C LYS A 157 7.39 17.93 6.88
N LYS A 158 6.08 17.80 6.64
CA LYS A 158 5.04 17.78 7.69
C LYS A 158 4.54 16.36 8.00
N SER A 159 5.06 15.35 7.34
CA SER A 159 4.63 13.97 7.55
C SER A 159 5.46 13.30 8.65
N LYS A 160 4.92 12.21 9.24
CA LYS A 160 5.67 11.34 10.15
C LYS A 160 6.69 10.45 9.42
N LEU A 161 6.78 10.58 8.09
CA LEU A 161 7.68 9.80 7.26
C LEU A 161 9.01 10.53 7.13
N ASN A 162 10.07 9.89 7.60
CA ASN A 162 11.43 10.38 7.37
C ASN A 162 11.83 10.06 5.93
N TYR A 163 12.32 11.05 5.22
CA TYR A 163 12.84 10.89 3.87
C TYR A 163 14.37 10.81 3.89
N SER A 164 14.92 9.73 3.36
CA SER A 164 16.35 9.58 3.07
C SER A 164 16.58 9.81 1.57
N GLU A 165 17.52 10.69 1.24
CA GLU A 165 17.85 10.96 -0.17
C GLU A 165 18.42 9.71 -0.85
N LEU A 166 18.00 9.49 -2.09
CA LEU A 166 18.43 8.36 -2.89
C LEU A 166 19.64 8.74 -3.75
N THR A 167 20.59 7.82 -3.87
CA THR A 167 21.79 7.97 -4.71
C THR A 167 21.75 6.94 -5.84
N SER A 168 21.89 7.36 -7.09
CA SER A 168 21.98 6.43 -8.20
C SER A 168 23.31 5.70 -8.22
N ARG A 169 23.24 4.38 -8.38
CA ARG A 169 24.41 3.51 -8.59
C ARG A 169 24.44 2.91 -10.00
N ILE A 170 23.64 3.45 -10.91
CA ILE A 170 23.71 3.04 -12.31
C ILE A 170 25.07 3.40 -12.86
N ASN A 171 25.83 2.42 -13.32
CA ASN A 171 27.07 2.65 -14.02
C ASN A 171 26.79 3.46 -15.29
N LYS A 172 27.57 4.52 -15.54
CA LYS A 172 27.47 5.37 -16.74
C LYS A 172 27.63 4.61 -18.08
N SER A 173 28.09 3.36 -18.02
CA SER A 173 28.23 2.48 -19.19
C SER A 173 26.88 1.95 -19.72
N ILE A 174 25.81 1.98 -18.94
CA ILE A 174 24.48 1.73 -19.47
C ILE A 174 24.01 3.08 -20.05
N ASN A 175 24.49 3.36 -21.24
CA ASN A 175 24.03 4.50 -22.03
C ASN A 175 22.56 4.22 -22.36
N PRO A 176 21.58 4.96 -21.82
CA PRO A 176 20.22 4.76 -22.27
C PRO A 176 20.21 5.03 -23.78
N LYS A 177 19.69 4.08 -24.56
CA LYS A 177 19.55 4.22 -26.02
C LYS A 177 18.79 5.51 -26.41
N PHE A 178 18.15 6.13 -25.42
CA PHE A 178 17.29 7.29 -25.59
C PHE A 178 17.84 8.51 -24.85
N LYS A 179 18.05 9.59 -25.56
CA LYS A 179 18.42 10.89 -25.00
C LYS A 179 17.15 11.74 -24.88
N PHE A 180 16.47 11.61 -23.75
CA PHE A 180 15.40 12.56 -23.45
C PHE A 180 15.98 13.96 -23.20
N LYS A 181 15.34 14.97 -23.77
CA LYS A 181 15.67 16.38 -23.49
C LYS A 181 15.45 16.69 -22.02
N ASN A 182 14.32 16.24 -21.48
CA ASN A 182 13.93 16.38 -20.08
C ASN A 182 13.69 15.00 -19.47
N VAL A 183 14.17 14.78 -18.26
CA VAL A 183 13.90 13.55 -17.49
C VAL A 183 12.59 13.62 -16.69
N PHE A 184 12.06 14.83 -16.56
CA PHE A 184 10.81 15.12 -15.87
C PHE A 184 10.19 16.37 -16.49
N GLU A 185 8.90 16.35 -16.77
CA GLU A 185 8.16 17.44 -17.36
C GLU A 185 6.78 17.55 -16.70
N ILE A 186 6.36 18.77 -16.41
CA ILE A 186 5.02 19.08 -15.93
C ILE A 186 4.31 19.80 -17.04
N VAL A 187 3.15 19.28 -17.45
CA VAL A 187 2.31 19.90 -18.47
C VAL A 187 1.03 20.38 -17.80
N GLU A 188 0.78 21.67 -17.85
CA GLU A 188 -0.44 22.27 -17.32
C GLU A 188 -1.43 22.55 -18.46
N PHE A 189 -2.66 22.12 -18.26
CA PHE A 189 -3.76 22.40 -19.18
C PHE A 189 -4.74 23.39 -18.55
N SER A 190 -5.08 24.46 -19.24
CA SER A 190 -6.11 25.37 -18.77
C SER A 190 -7.50 24.82 -19.10
N LYS A 191 -8.37 24.82 -18.12
CA LYS A 191 -9.67 24.13 -18.07
C LYS A 191 -10.75 24.73 -19.00
N LYS A 192 -10.43 25.64 -19.92
CA LYS A 192 -11.46 26.52 -20.45
C LYS A 192 -12.30 26.01 -21.62
N GLU A 193 -11.98 24.95 -22.37
CA GLU A 193 -12.85 24.59 -23.52
C GLU A 193 -12.52 23.24 -24.21
N ILE A 194 -11.65 22.41 -23.65
CA ILE A 194 -11.25 21.16 -24.29
C ILE A 194 -11.41 20.03 -23.30
N ASP A 195 -11.90 18.90 -23.78
CA ASP A 195 -11.94 17.67 -23.02
C ASP A 195 -10.51 17.31 -22.61
N ILE A 196 -10.30 17.10 -21.30
CA ILE A 196 -8.97 16.82 -20.74
C ILE A 196 -8.44 15.53 -21.34
N ASP A 197 -9.30 14.56 -21.59
CA ASP A 197 -8.93 13.25 -22.13
C ASP A 197 -8.41 13.38 -23.57
N ASP A 198 -9.02 14.21 -24.38
CA ASP A 198 -8.56 14.51 -25.75
C ASP A 198 -7.19 15.20 -25.74
N LEU A 199 -6.97 16.12 -24.82
CA LEU A 199 -5.68 16.81 -24.68
C LEU A 199 -4.57 15.86 -24.24
N VAL A 200 -4.83 15.05 -23.22
CA VAL A 200 -3.86 14.06 -22.70
C VAL A 200 -3.54 13.04 -23.81
N THR A 201 -4.56 12.53 -24.49
CA THR A 201 -4.41 11.59 -25.60
C THR A 201 -3.58 12.18 -26.73
N SER A 202 -3.89 13.42 -27.14
CA SER A 202 -3.14 14.14 -28.19
C SER A 202 -1.67 14.36 -27.79
N TYR A 203 -1.41 14.67 -26.53
CA TYR A 203 -0.05 14.84 -26.00
C TYR A 203 0.72 13.52 -26.05
N ILE A 204 0.11 12.43 -25.61
CA ILE A 204 0.72 11.08 -25.61
C ILE A 204 1.03 10.64 -27.04
N ILE A 205 0.07 10.78 -27.96
CA ILE A 205 0.28 10.44 -29.38
C ILE A 205 1.44 11.25 -29.95
N LYS A 206 1.48 12.55 -29.70
CA LYS A 206 2.57 13.43 -30.17
C LYS A 206 3.92 13.02 -29.57
N PHE A 207 3.94 12.64 -28.29
CA PHE A 207 5.14 12.14 -27.64
C PHE A 207 5.65 10.86 -28.31
N ILE A 208 4.78 9.88 -28.56
CA ILE A 208 5.13 8.61 -29.23
C ILE A 208 5.63 8.87 -30.65
N LEU A 209 4.94 9.72 -31.41
CA LEU A 209 5.33 10.02 -32.79
C LEU A 209 6.70 10.75 -32.90
N ASN A 210 7.04 11.55 -31.89
CA ASN A 210 8.31 12.27 -31.83
C ASN A 210 9.47 11.39 -31.28
N ASN A 211 9.19 10.25 -30.71
CA ASN A 211 10.16 9.34 -30.09
C ASN A 211 10.00 7.91 -30.65
N LYS A 212 9.99 7.78 -31.97
CA LYS A 212 9.75 6.49 -32.67
C LYS A 212 10.77 5.39 -32.35
N GLU A 213 11.91 5.76 -31.79
CA GLU A 213 12.94 4.83 -31.33
C GLU A 213 12.58 4.16 -29.99
N ILE A 214 11.57 4.66 -29.30
CA ILE A 214 11.10 4.05 -28.05
C ILE A 214 10.12 2.95 -28.38
N ASP A 215 10.38 1.77 -27.86
CA ASP A 215 9.46 0.66 -27.91
C ASP A 215 8.21 1.01 -27.08
N ILE A 216 7.03 0.92 -27.71
CA ILE A 216 5.75 1.26 -27.05
C ILE A 216 5.53 0.42 -25.80
N ASP A 217 5.99 -0.82 -25.79
CA ASP A 217 5.88 -1.73 -24.63
C ASP A 217 6.67 -1.25 -23.40
N LYS A 218 7.50 -0.22 -23.54
CA LYS A 218 8.27 0.41 -22.46
C LYS A 218 7.66 1.71 -21.95
N ILE A 219 6.50 2.09 -22.47
CA ILE A 219 5.77 3.28 -22.07
C ILE A 219 4.61 2.84 -21.17
N ALA A 220 4.54 3.40 -19.97
CA ALA A 220 3.41 3.19 -19.06
C ALA A 220 2.66 4.52 -18.84
N ILE A 221 1.34 4.45 -18.87
CA ILE A 221 0.44 5.56 -18.54
C ILE A 221 -0.21 5.22 -17.21
N LEU A 222 -0.05 6.08 -16.21
CA LEU A 222 -0.66 5.92 -14.90
C LEU A 222 -1.82 6.89 -14.76
N THR A 223 -2.99 6.37 -14.38
CA THR A 223 -4.20 7.15 -14.13
C THR A 223 -4.69 6.92 -12.72
N SER A 224 -5.42 7.88 -12.14
CA SER A 224 -6.05 7.73 -10.82
C SER A 224 -7.28 6.83 -10.85
N ASP A 225 -7.96 6.78 -11.99
CA ASP A 225 -9.19 6.02 -12.18
C ASP A 225 -9.03 5.03 -13.35
N ASN A 226 -9.72 3.89 -13.25
CA ASN A 226 -9.89 3.00 -14.39
C ASN A 226 -11.03 3.57 -15.26
N PHE A 227 -10.72 3.92 -16.49
CA PHE A 227 -11.72 4.26 -17.50
C PHE A 227 -12.47 3.03 -17.97
#